data_94c4a4f32767db6f2b9422a03264e460
#
_entry.id   94c4a4f32767db6f2b9422a03264e460
#
_cell.length_a   1.000
_cell.length_b   1.000
_cell.length_c   1.000
_cell.angle_alpha   90.00
_cell.angle_beta   90.00
_cell.angle_gamma   90.00
#
_symmetry.space_group_name_H-M   'P 1'
#
loop_
_entity.id
_entity.type
_entity.pdbx_description
1 polymer ?
#
loop_
_entity_poly.entity_id
_entity_poly.type
_entity_poly.pdbx_seq_one_letter_code
_entity_poly.pdbx_strand_id
1 'polypeptide(L)'
;YEEKVRFLINISHELRTPLTLIHAPLNQILKSLSSGDSQYLPLKAIYRQAQRMKNLINMVLDVRKMEVGESKLQIQPHPLNQWIEHVSQDFISEGEAKNVHIRYQLDPRIEKVSFDKDKCEIILSNLLINALKHSPQDAEITITSELLSEKNSVRISIIDRGNGLKQVNT
;
A
#
# COMPACT_ATOMS: atom_id res chain seq x y z
N TYR A 1 6.99 -22.60 19.52
CA TYR A 1 7.04 -21.33 18.80
C TYR A 1 7.67 -21.51 17.42
N GLU A 2 8.81 -22.19 17.32
CA GLU A 2 9.52 -22.45 16.05
C GLU A 2 8.69 -23.26 15.05
N GLU A 3 7.95 -24.27 15.50
CA GLU A 3 7.08 -25.08 14.62
C GLU A 3 5.95 -24.26 13.99
N LYS A 4 5.29 -23.37 14.77
CA LYS A 4 4.25 -22.47 14.24
C LYS A 4 4.79 -21.53 13.17
N VAL A 5 6.01 -21.08 13.38
CA VAL A 5 6.69 -20.16 12.46
C VAL A 5 7.08 -20.89 11.17
N ARG A 6 7.65 -22.10 11.28
CA ARG A 6 8.00 -22.93 10.12
C ARG A 6 6.76 -23.29 9.30
N PHE A 7 5.65 -23.57 9.96
CA PHE A 7 4.36 -23.80 9.32
C PHE A 7 3.89 -22.56 8.51
N LEU A 8 3.95 -21.35 9.08
CA LEU A 8 3.58 -20.11 8.39
C LEU A 8 4.46 -19.82 7.17
N ILE A 9 5.76 -20.12 7.23
CA ILE A 9 6.68 -19.97 6.09
C ILE A 9 6.28 -20.91 4.96
N ASN A 10 6.08 -22.19 5.28
CA ASN A 10 5.71 -23.19 4.27
C ASN A 10 4.39 -22.84 3.60
N ILE A 11 3.36 -22.49 4.37
CA ILE A 11 2.08 -22.03 3.82
C ILE A 11 2.26 -20.77 2.96
N SER A 12 3.09 -19.82 3.39
CA SER A 12 3.33 -18.60 2.62
C SER A 12 3.98 -18.90 1.26
N HIS A 13 4.91 -19.84 1.20
CA HIS A 13 5.50 -20.30 -0.06
C HIS A 13 4.48 -21.05 -0.93
N GLU A 14 3.68 -21.94 -0.33
CA GLU A 14 2.65 -22.69 -1.03
C GLU A 14 1.51 -21.81 -1.57
N LEU A 15 1.19 -20.72 -0.87
CA LEU A 15 0.19 -19.75 -1.33
C LEU A 15 0.72 -18.78 -2.38
N ARG A 16 2.01 -18.45 -2.36
CA ARG A 16 2.62 -17.52 -3.32
C ARG A 16 2.54 -18.05 -4.75
N THR A 17 2.79 -19.34 -4.95
CA THR A 17 2.84 -19.96 -6.28
C THR A 17 1.48 -19.88 -7.00
N PRO A 18 0.36 -20.38 -6.44
CA PRO A 18 -0.94 -20.27 -7.10
C PRO A 18 -1.37 -18.80 -7.28
N LEU A 19 -1.04 -17.94 -6.34
CA LEU A 19 -1.39 -16.52 -6.45
C LEU A 19 -0.65 -15.82 -7.59
N THR A 20 0.62 -16.16 -7.81
CA THR A 20 1.39 -15.64 -8.95
C THR A 20 0.82 -16.13 -10.28
N LEU A 21 0.38 -17.39 -10.33
CA LEU A 21 -0.26 -17.98 -11.51
C LEU A 21 -1.63 -17.37 -11.81
N ILE A 22 -2.34 -16.82 -10.81
CA ILE A 22 -3.59 -16.08 -10.99
C ILE A 22 -3.30 -14.63 -11.38
N HIS A 23 -2.36 -13.98 -10.71
CA HIS A 23 -2.08 -12.56 -10.87
C HIS A 23 -1.53 -12.22 -12.26
N ALA A 24 -0.62 -13.02 -12.80
CA ALA A 24 0.02 -12.76 -14.09
C ALA A 24 -0.98 -12.77 -15.28
N PRO A 25 -1.84 -13.79 -15.46
CA PRO A 25 -2.87 -13.77 -16.50
C PRO A 25 -3.88 -12.64 -16.34
N LEU A 26 -4.33 -12.35 -15.10
CA LEU A 26 -5.25 -11.25 -14.83
C LEU A 26 -4.68 -9.90 -15.28
N ASN A 27 -3.38 -9.67 -15.00
CA ASN A 27 -2.71 -8.44 -15.42
C ASN A 27 -2.65 -8.33 -16.96
N GLN A 28 -2.40 -9.45 -17.68
CA GLN A 28 -2.39 -9.48 -19.12
C GLN A 28 -3.79 -9.17 -19.71
N ILE A 29 -4.85 -9.79 -19.16
CA ILE A 29 -6.23 -9.56 -19.59
C ILE A 29 -6.60 -8.09 -19.35
N LEU A 30 -6.32 -7.54 -18.17
CA LEU A 30 -6.63 -6.14 -17.85
C LEU A 30 -5.92 -5.15 -18.78
N LYS A 31 -4.69 -5.45 -19.23
CA LYS A 31 -3.97 -4.61 -20.20
C LYS A 31 -4.55 -4.67 -21.61
N SER A 32 -5.26 -5.73 -21.96
CA SER A 32 -5.90 -5.89 -23.28
C SER A 32 -7.33 -5.34 -23.33
N LEU A 33 -7.96 -5.07 -22.17
CA LEU A 33 -9.32 -4.55 -22.08
C LEU A 33 -9.33 -3.02 -22.04
N SER A 34 -10.35 -2.44 -22.68
CA SER A 34 -10.66 -1.02 -22.54
C SER A 34 -11.43 -0.76 -21.24
N SER A 35 -11.30 0.44 -20.67
CA SER A 35 -12.00 0.80 -19.42
C SER A 35 -13.53 0.77 -19.53
N GLY A 36 -14.08 0.78 -20.76
CA GLY A 36 -15.50 0.66 -21.04
C GLY A 36 -16.03 -0.77 -21.16
N ASP A 37 -15.15 -1.76 -21.15
CA ASP A 37 -15.58 -3.16 -21.23
C ASP A 37 -16.30 -3.58 -19.95
N SER A 38 -17.44 -4.27 -20.11
CA SER A 38 -18.26 -4.73 -18.98
C SER A 38 -17.50 -5.64 -18.00
N GLN A 39 -16.48 -6.34 -18.49
CA GLN A 39 -15.63 -7.24 -17.69
C GLN A 39 -14.46 -6.52 -17.00
N TYR A 40 -14.13 -5.29 -17.40
CA TYR A 40 -12.97 -4.57 -16.85
C TYR A 40 -13.06 -4.38 -15.35
N LEU A 41 -14.18 -3.86 -14.85
CA LEU A 41 -14.36 -3.60 -13.41
C LEU A 41 -14.35 -4.87 -12.55
N PRO A 42 -15.08 -5.96 -12.91
CA PRO A 42 -14.98 -7.21 -12.16
C PRO A 42 -13.58 -7.80 -12.14
N LEU A 43 -12.88 -7.83 -13.27
CA LEU A 43 -11.53 -8.36 -13.35
C LEU A 43 -10.52 -7.49 -12.58
N LYS A 44 -10.67 -6.18 -12.62
CA LYS A 44 -9.88 -5.24 -11.81
C LYS A 44 -10.08 -5.47 -10.32
N ALA A 45 -11.31 -5.77 -9.89
CA ALA A 45 -11.60 -6.11 -8.49
C ALA A 45 -10.90 -7.41 -8.07
N ILE A 46 -10.94 -8.46 -8.89
CA ILE A 46 -10.26 -9.74 -8.64
C ILE A 46 -8.73 -9.52 -8.58
N TYR A 47 -8.17 -8.76 -9.51
CA TYR A 47 -6.75 -8.42 -9.53
C TYR A 47 -6.31 -7.73 -8.24
N ARG A 48 -7.10 -6.74 -7.76
CA ARG A 48 -6.82 -6.05 -6.48
C ARG A 48 -6.83 -7.01 -5.29
N GLN A 49 -7.76 -7.97 -5.24
CA GLN A 49 -7.81 -8.96 -4.16
C GLN A 49 -6.59 -9.90 -4.22
N ALA A 50 -6.21 -10.35 -5.42
CA ALA A 50 -5.00 -11.16 -5.61
C ALA A 50 -3.74 -10.39 -5.17
N GLN A 51 -3.63 -9.12 -5.52
CA GLN A 51 -2.53 -8.25 -5.07
C GLN A 51 -2.52 -8.08 -3.55
N ARG A 52 -3.69 -7.88 -2.94
CA ARG A 52 -3.81 -7.78 -1.48
C ARG A 52 -3.36 -9.06 -0.78
N MET A 53 -3.76 -10.23 -1.28
CA MET A 53 -3.32 -11.53 -0.73
C MET A 53 -1.80 -11.69 -0.85
N LYS A 54 -1.21 -11.34 -2.01
CA LYS A 54 0.24 -11.34 -2.22
C LYS A 54 0.97 -10.48 -1.18
N ASN A 55 0.45 -9.28 -0.91
CA ASN A 55 1.01 -8.36 0.06
C ASN A 55 0.94 -8.91 1.49
N LEU A 56 -0.18 -9.54 1.88
CA LEU A 56 -0.33 -10.19 3.19
C LEU A 56 0.66 -11.34 3.37
N ILE A 57 0.83 -12.19 2.37
CA ILE A 57 1.80 -13.31 2.39
C ILE A 57 3.22 -12.77 2.55
N ASN A 58 3.58 -11.72 1.80
CA ASN A 58 4.89 -11.09 1.91
C ASN A 58 5.11 -10.46 3.29
N MET A 59 4.07 -9.82 3.86
CA MET A 59 4.13 -9.25 5.21
C MET A 59 4.44 -10.31 6.27
N VAL A 60 3.80 -11.48 6.22
CA VAL A 60 4.08 -12.60 7.14
C VAL A 60 5.53 -13.05 7.02
N LEU A 61 6.06 -13.16 5.80
CA LEU A 61 7.46 -13.53 5.55
C LEU A 61 8.44 -12.46 6.02
N ASP A 62 8.10 -11.17 5.85
CA ASP A 62 8.94 -10.05 6.26
C ASP A 62 9.04 -9.95 7.78
N VAL A 63 7.92 -10.13 8.50
CA VAL A 63 7.94 -10.22 9.97
C VAL A 63 8.94 -11.30 10.42
N ARG A 64 8.92 -12.45 9.77
CA ARG A 64 9.85 -13.52 10.09
C ARG A 64 11.31 -13.16 9.83
N LYS A 65 11.61 -12.55 8.68
CA LYS A 65 12.96 -12.08 8.36
C LYS A 65 13.48 -11.07 9.37
N MET A 66 12.60 -10.22 9.90
CA MET A 66 12.93 -9.27 10.97
C MET A 66 13.24 -9.99 12.27
N GLU A 67 12.45 -10.99 12.66
CA GLU A 67 12.69 -11.79 13.89
C GLU A 67 14.03 -12.52 13.87
N VAL A 68 14.48 -12.98 12.71
CA VAL A 68 15.76 -13.70 12.54
C VAL A 68 16.94 -12.75 12.25
N GLY A 69 16.70 -11.43 12.14
CA GLY A 69 17.73 -10.46 11.81
C GLY A 69 18.23 -10.50 10.36
N GLU A 70 17.52 -11.20 9.47
CA GLU A 70 17.88 -11.36 8.05
C GLU A 70 17.31 -10.25 7.14
N SER A 71 16.48 -9.36 7.69
CA SER A 71 15.88 -8.29 6.90
C SER A 71 16.87 -7.16 6.63
N LYS A 72 17.44 -7.15 5.43
CA LYS A 72 18.26 -6.02 4.94
C LYS A 72 17.35 -5.03 4.22
N LEU A 73 17.37 -3.76 4.66
CA LEU A 73 16.70 -2.68 3.96
C LEU A 73 17.44 -2.34 2.67
N GLN A 74 16.70 -2.15 1.58
CA GLN A 74 17.25 -1.69 0.28
C GLN A 74 17.05 -0.18 0.17
N ILE A 75 17.87 0.57 0.91
CA ILE A 75 17.78 2.03 0.96
C ILE A 75 18.46 2.63 -0.25
N GLN A 76 17.69 3.36 -1.08
CA GLN A 76 18.17 4.07 -2.26
C GLN A 76 17.50 5.47 -2.35
N PRO A 77 18.14 6.45 -3.01
CA PRO A 77 17.56 7.77 -3.22
C PRO A 77 16.44 7.72 -4.26
N HIS A 78 15.23 8.12 -3.88
CA HIS A 78 14.06 8.18 -4.76
C HIS A 78 13.41 9.57 -4.73
N PRO A 79 12.78 10.04 -5.82
CA PRO A 79 11.99 11.26 -5.85
C PRO A 79 10.69 11.06 -5.05
N LEU A 80 10.70 11.51 -3.78
CA LEU A 80 9.67 11.16 -2.80
C LEU A 80 8.27 11.58 -3.23
N ASN A 81 8.09 12.84 -3.64
CA ASN A 81 6.77 13.37 -3.98
C ASN A 81 6.16 12.65 -5.18
N GLN A 82 6.96 12.39 -6.23
CA GLN A 82 6.51 11.62 -7.40
C GLN A 82 6.16 10.17 -7.04
N TRP A 83 6.93 9.58 -6.11
CA TRP A 83 6.65 8.23 -5.65
C TRP A 83 5.34 8.17 -4.84
N ILE A 84 5.06 9.18 -3.98
CA ILE A 84 3.80 9.29 -3.25
C ILE A 84 2.62 9.35 -4.24
N GLU A 85 2.70 10.22 -5.24
CA GLU A 85 1.66 10.36 -6.26
C GLU A 85 1.45 9.05 -7.03
N HIS A 86 2.53 8.39 -7.44
CA HIS A 86 2.47 7.13 -8.18
C HIS A 86 1.77 6.02 -7.37
N VAL A 87 2.18 5.82 -6.10
CA VAL A 87 1.58 4.78 -5.24
C VAL A 87 0.12 5.08 -4.93
N SER A 88 -0.23 6.35 -4.72
CA SER A 88 -1.61 6.74 -4.37
C SER A 88 -2.56 6.78 -5.57
N GLN A 89 -2.05 6.81 -6.80
CA GLN A 89 -2.88 6.88 -8.02
C GLN A 89 -3.89 5.73 -8.14
N ASP A 90 -3.51 4.53 -7.75
CA ASP A 90 -4.40 3.37 -7.75
C ASP A 90 -5.58 3.51 -6.79
N PHE A 91 -5.44 4.34 -5.76
CA PHE A 91 -6.46 4.59 -4.74
C PHE A 91 -7.44 5.70 -5.12
N ILE A 92 -7.10 6.57 -6.08
CA ILE A 92 -7.99 7.66 -6.55
C ILE A 92 -9.29 7.07 -7.08
N SER A 93 -9.22 6.08 -7.98
CA SER A 93 -10.42 5.44 -8.53
C SER A 93 -11.29 4.76 -7.48
N GLU A 94 -10.68 4.23 -6.40
CA GLU A 94 -11.42 3.64 -5.29
C GLU A 94 -12.09 4.70 -4.43
N GLY A 95 -11.39 5.84 -4.23
CA GLY A 95 -11.94 7.01 -3.55
C GLY A 95 -13.15 7.59 -4.31
N GLU A 96 -13.02 7.80 -5.61
CA GLU A 96 -14.10 8.31 -6.47
C GLU A 96 -15.34 7.43 -6.40
N ALA A 97 -15.20 6.10 -6.38
CA ALA A 97 -16.31 5.17 -6.25
C ALA A 97 -17.07 5.32 -4.90
N LYS A 98 -16.46 5.91 -3.89
CA LYS A 98 -17.03 6.20 -2.57
C LYS A 98 -17.30 7.70 -2.36
N ASN A 99 -17.11 8.51 -3.38
CA ASN A 99 -17.14 9.98 -3.29
C ASN A 99 -16.13 10.55 -2.27
N VAL A 100 -14.97 9.90 -2.12
CA VAL A 100 -13.86 10.35 -1.26
C VAL A 100 -12.74 10.88 -2.13
N HIS A 101 -12.31 12.12 -1.88
CA HIS A 101 -11.31 12.80 -2.68
C HIS A 101 -9.93 12.75 -2.04
N ILE A 102 -8.90 12.36 -2.80
CA ILE A 102 -7.51 12.39 -2.34
C ILE A 102 -6.88 13.69 -2.82
N ARG A 103 -6.29 14.44 -1.88
CA ARG A 103 -5.54 15.67 -2.14
C ARG A 103 -4.09 15.54 -1.69
N TYR A 104 -3.23 16.31 -2.33
CA TYR A 104 -1.80 16.36 -2.05
C TYR A 104 -1.41 17.74 -1.52
N GLN A 105 -0.63 17.78 -0.45
CA GLN A 105 0.05 18.93 0.09
C GLN A 105 1.52 18.55 0.29
N LEU A 106 2.26 18.45 -0.81
CA LEU A 106 3.63 17.97 -0.84
C LEU A 106 4.61 19.15 -0.84
N ASP A 107 5.60 19.10 0.05
CA ASP A 107 6.63 20.15 0.13
C ASP A 107 7.53 20.08 -1.12
N PRO A 108 7.52 21.14 -1.97
CA PRO A 108 8.28 21.14 -3.23
C PRO A 108 9.80 21.15 -3.03
N ARG A 109 10.28 21.45 -1.82
CA ARG A 109 11.71 21.44 -1.49
C ARG A 109 12.27 20.01 -1.33
N ILE A 110 11.39 19.00 -1.24
CA ILE A 110 11.79 17.62 -1.13
C ILE A 110 12.01 17.04 -2.52
N GLU A 111 13.26 16.96 -2.96
CA GLU A 111 13.60 16.38 -4.25
C GLU A 111 13.78 14.86 -4.16
N LYS A 112 14.81 14.41 -3.45
CA LYS A 112 15.14 12.98 -3.27
C LYS A 112 15.36 12.66 -1.81
N VAL A 113 14.84 11.50 -1.41
CA VAL A 113 15.00 10.96 -0.06
C VAL A 113 15.48 9.51 -0.18
N SER A 114 16.38 9.10 0.69
CA SER A 114 16.87 7.72 0.73
C SER A 114 15.96 6.86 1.61
N PHE A 115 15.27 5.90 1.02
CA PHE A 115 14.39 4.96 1.71
C PHE A 115 14.26 3.64 0.95
N ASP A 116 13.72 2.62 1.62
CA ASP A 116 13.33 1.36 0.98
C ASP A 116 11.95 1.53 0.34
N LYS A 117 11.94 1.66 -0.99
CA LYS A 117 10.76 1.93 -1.78
C LYS A 117 9.65 0.88 -1.56
N ASP A 118 10.02 -0.40 -1.58
CA ASP A 118 9.05 -1.50 -1.51
C ASP A 118 8.41 -1.60 -0.12
N LYS A 119 9.20 -1.40 0.93
CA LYS A 119 8.70 -1.40 2.30
C LYS A 119 7.82 -0.19 2.59
N CYS A 120 8.23 0.99 2.13
CA CYS A 120 7.43 2.21 2.27
C CYS A 120 6.13 2.15 1.46
N GLU A 121 6.13 1.48 0.29
CA GLU A 121 4.91 1.28 -0.50
C GLU A 121 3.87 0.45 0.26
N ILE A 122 4.31 -0.61 0.94
CA ILE A 122 3.42 -1.42 1.80
C ILE A 122 2.82 -0.55 2.91
N ILE A 123 3.64 0.30 3.55
CA ILE A 123 3.18 1.18 4.63
C ILE A 123 2.16 2.19 4.09
N LEU A 124 2.51 2.91 3.04
CA LEU A 124 1.66 3.96 2.45
C LEU A 124 0.33 3.38 1.96
N SER A 125 0.37 2.24 1.26
CA SER A 125 -0.83 1.56 0.77
C SER A 125 -1.74 1.11 1.91
N ASN A 126 -1.20 0.54 2.99
CA ASN A 126 -1.99 0.15 4.16
C ASN A 126 -2.67 1.34 4.84
N LEU A 127 -1.97 2.46 4.95
CA LEU A 127 -2.54 3.68 5.53
C LEU A 127 -3.65 4.25 4.63
N LEU A 128 -3.47 4.25 3.30
CA LEU A 128 -4.49 4.70 2.35
C LEU A 128 -5.73 3.80 2.36
N ILE A 129 -5.54 2.48 2.40
CA ILE A 129 -6.65 1.52 2.54
C ILE A 129 -7.45 1.81 3.82
N ASN A 130 -6.77 2.05 4.94
CA ASN A 130 -7.42 2.36 6.21
C ASN A 130 -8.16 3.70 6.13
N ALA A 131 -7.55 4.73 5.58
CA ALA A 131 -8.18 6.03 5.39
C ALA A 131 -9.44 5.93 4.52
N LEU A 132 -9.38 5.27 3.36
CA LEU A 132 -10.53 5.04 2.48
C LEU A 132 -11.63 4.18 3.11
N LYS A 133 -11.26 3.20 3.93
CA LYS A 133 -12.20 2.32 4.61
C LYS A 133 -13.01 3.04 5.69
N HIS A 134 -12.39 3.98 6.39
CA HIS A 134 -12.95 4.63 7.57
C HIS A 134 -13.44 6.05 7.30
N SER A 135 -13.14 6.62 6.13
CA SER A 135 -13.67 7.92 5.73
C SER A 135 -15.16 7.83 5.41
N PRO A 136 -15.97 8.79 5.88
CA PRO A 136 -17.36 8.92 5.46
C PRO A 136 -17.44 9.29 3.97
N GLN A 137 -18.64 9.16 3.40
CA GLN A 137 -18.94 9.63 2.05
C GLN A 137 -18.70 11.16 1.97
N ASP A 138 -18.27 11.65 0.81
CA ASP A 138 -17.95 13.06 0.56
C ASP A 138 -16.78 13.60 1.42
N ALA A 139 -15.96 12.72 1.98
CA ALA A 139 -14.78 13.10 2.73
C ALA A 139 -13.57 13.41 1.83
N GLU A 140 -12.60 14.08 2.44
CA GLU A 140 -11.30 14.35 1.85
C GLU A 140 -10.21 13.63 2.65
N ILE A 141 -9.30 12.96 1.94
CA ILE A 141 -8.07 12.40 2.47
C ILE A 141 -6.92 13.25 1.95
N THR A 142 -6.13 13.84 2.86
CA THR A 142 -4.99 14.67 2.47
C THR A 142 -3.69 13.91 2.74
N ILE A 143 -2.84 13.79 1.72
CA ILE A 143 -1.49 13.24 1.83
C ILE A 143 -0.52 14.42 1.88
N THR A 144 0.29 14.49 2.92
CA THR A 144 1.27 15.57 3.09
C THR A 144 2.70 15.03 3.11
N SER A 145 3.64 15.81 2.62
CA SER A 145 5.07 15.63 2.90
C SER A 145 5.65 16.92 3.48
N GLU A 146 6.50 16.81 4.48
CA GLU A 146 7.09 17.94 5.20
C GLU A 146 8.57 17.67 5.49
N LEU A 147 9.43 18.63 5.16
CA LEU A 147 10.85 18.58 5.48
C LEU A 147 11.08 19.07 6.92
N LEU A 148 11.55 18.17 7.79
CA LEU A 148 11.90 18.46 9.17
C LEU A 148 13.39 18.81 9.25
N SER A 149 13.73 20.07 9.01
CA SER A 149 15.13 20.54 8.88
C SER A 149 15.98 20.24 10.11
N GLU A 150 15.41 20.39 11.32
CA GLU A 150 16.13 20.13 12.58
C GLU A 150 16.52 18.65 12.75
N LYS A 151 15.80 17.72 12.14
CA LYS A 151 16.02 16.27 12.27
C LYS A 151 16.62 15.64 11.01
N ASN A 152 16.90 16.42 9.99
CA ASN A 152 17.33 15.91 8.68
C ASN A 152 16.46 14.72 8.21
N SER A 153 15.16 14.87 8.34
CA SER A 153 14.17 13.82 8.06
C SER A 153 12.95 14.40 7.35
N VAL A 154 12.17 13.53 6.74
CA VAL A 154 10.90 13.89 6.09
C VAL A 154 9.77 13.20 6.81
N ARG A 155 8.68 13.94 7.03
CA ARG A 155 7.42 13.41 7.53
C ARG A 155 6.45 13.24 6.37
N ILE A 156 5.84 12.05 6.27
CA ILE A 156 4.69 11.80 5.42
C ILE A 156 3.49 11.60 6.34
N SER A 157 2.38 12.29 6.06
CA SER A 157 1.15 12.13 6.84
C SER A 157 -0.02 11.86 5.91
N ILE A 158 -0.93 11.00 6.37
CA ILE A 158 -2.24 10.77 5.75
C ILE A 158 -3.26 11.26 6.75
N ILE A 159 -4.03 12.25 6.35
CA ILE A 159 -5.04 12.91 7.18
C ILE A 159 -6.40 12.54 6.62
N ASP A 160 -7.20 11.83 7.38
CA ASP A 160 -8.58 11.48 7.04
C ASP A 160 -9.56 12.13 8.05
N ARG A 161 -10.85 12.12 7.69
CA ARG A 161 -11.95 12.58 8.56
C ARG A 161 -12.80 11.41 9.05
N GLY A 162 -12.19 10.24 9.21
CA GLY A 162 -12.85 9.05 9.74
C GLY A 162 -13.20 9.18 11.21
N ASN A 163 -13.94 8.19 11.72
CA ASN A 163 -14.40 8.16 13.13
C ASN A 163 -13.27 7.97 14.16
N GLY A 164 -12.00 7.98 13.71
CA GLY A 164 -10.83 7.76 14.56
C GLY A 164 -10.77 6.35 15.17
N LEU A 165 -9.73 6.08 15.93
CA LEU A 165 -9.61 4.87 16.72
C LEU A 165 -10.52 5.04 17.94
N LYS A 166 -11.55 4.19 18.10
CA LYS A 166 -12.29 4.12 19.35
C LYS A 166 -11.30 3.84 20.47
N GLN A 167 -11.25 4.69 21.49
CA GLN A 167 -10.48 4.40 22.70
C GLN A 167 -11.01 3.06 23.25
N VAL A 168 -10.18 2.03 23.14
CA VAL A 168 -10.41 0.79 23.86
C VAL A 168 -10.09 1.13 25.31
N ASN A 169 -11.12 1.37 26.12
CA ASN A 169 -10.94 1.45 27.57
C ASN A 169 -10.39 0.09 28.02
N THR A 170 -9.11 0.08 28.34
CA THR A 170 -8.44 -1.00 29.07
C THR A 170 -8.87 -0.97 30.54
#